data_c26c5823ad6de20f028fac3eb66133d4
#
_entry.id   c26c5823ad6de20f028fac3eb66133d4
#
_cell.length_a   1.000
_cell.length_b   1.000
_cell.length_c   1.000
_cell.angle_alpha   90.00
_cell.angle_beta   90.00
_cell.angle_gamma   90.00
#
_symmetry.space_group_name_H-M   'P 1'
#
loop_
_entity.id
_entity.type
_entity.pdbx_description
1 polymer ?
#
loop_
_entity_poly.entity_id
_entity_poly.type
_entity_poly.pdbx_seq_one_letter_code
_entity_poly.pdbx_strand_id
1 'polypeptide(L)'
;MPQGPAFYRYNHDQYGQGNDGQAWYDGAPFGKGRPWPLLSGERGHYELAAGGDARTYLRALEQLAGPRRLLPEQVWDMPDLANTSFVLGGPTGSAMPLAWAHAEYIKLVRSVSDGRVFDRLDVVAERYQAQPGQPPRARRDIEVWNFARPVPTVAAGKTLRIILPSPFSLH
;
A
#
# COMPACT_ATOMS: atom_id res chain seq x y z
N MET A 1 6.44 9.84 12.35
CA MET A 1 6.40 11.29 12.07
C MET A 1 5.66 11.99 13.19
N PRO A 2 5.81 13.32 13.43
CA PRO A 2 5.07 14.03 14.49
C PRO A 2 3.55 13.89 14.35
N GLN A 3 3.05 13.80 13.12
CA GLN A 3 1.63 13.60 12.79
C GLN A 3 1.13 12.19 13.09
N GLY A 4 2.00 11.25 13.37
CA GLY A 4 1.67 9.86 13.64
C GLY A 4 2.29 8.89 12.63
N PRO A 5 1.86 7.62 12.62
CA PRO A 5 2.38 6.61 11.72
C PRO A 5 2.01 6.93 10.26
N ALA A 6 3.01 6.83 9.39
CA ALA A 6 2.87 6.92 7.94
C ALA A 6 3.80 5.89 7.28
N PHE A 7 3.40 5.35 6.15
CA PHE A 7 4.05 4.18 5.57
C PHE A 7 4.45 4.42 4.13
N TYR A 8 5.60 3.85 3.75
CA TYR A 8 6.03 3.74 2.36
C TYR A 8 5.32 2.56 1.68
N ARG A 9 5.19 2.61 0.37
CA ARG A 9 4.61 1.50 -0.39
C ARG A 9 5.47 0.24 -0.28
N TYR A 10 6.79 0.39 -0.44
CA TYR A 10 7.77 -0.69 -0.35
C TYR A 10 9.18 -0.13 -0.22
N ASN A 11 10.15 -0.99 0.11
CA ASN A 11 11.56 -0.63 0.18
C ASN A 11 12.10 -0.28 -1.20
N HIS A 12 12.95 0.73 -1.27
CA HIS A 12 13.57 1.23 -2.50
C HIS A 12 12.56 1.79 -3.53
N ASP A 13 11.40 2.24 -3.06
CA ASP A 13 10.47 2.99 -3.90
C ASP A 13 11.14 4.29 -4.38
N GLN A 14 11.08 4.53 -5.68
CA GLN A 14 11.65 5.73 -6.32
C GLN A 14 10.58 6.73 -6.79
N TYR A 15 9.31 6.46 -6.48
CA TYR A 15 8.21 7.33 -6.87
C TYR A 15 7.97 8.43 -5.85
N GLY A 16 8.48 9.63 -6.12
CA GLY A 16 8.31 10.82 -5.26
C GLY A 16 9.48 11.80 -5.39
N GLN A 17 9.35 12.96 -4.73
CA GLN A 17 10.38 13.98 -4.74
C GLN A 17 11.73 13.49 -4.18
N GLY A 18 12.82 13.90 -4.80
CA GLY A 18 14.17 13.73 -4.29
C GLY A 18 14.36 14.39 -2.91
N ASN A 19 15.47 14.10 -2.25
CA ASN A 19 15.77 14.66 -0.92
C ASN A 19 16.02 16.18 -0.95
N ASP A 20 16.33 16.72 -2.10
CA ASP A 20 16.49 18.15 -2.41
C ASP A 20 15.19 18.84 -2.85
N GLY A 21 14.07 18.11 -2.81
CA GLY A 21 12.76 18.62 -3.23
C GLY A 21 12.55 18.66 -4.75
N GLN A 22 13.51 18.17 -5.55
CA GLN A 22 13.31 18.11 -7.00
C GLN A 22 12.16 17.19 -7.37
N ALA A 23 11.39 17.62 -8.36
CA ALA A 23 10.25 16.87 -8.85
C ALA A 23 10.71 15.51 -9.43
N TRP A 24 10.01 14.46 -9.04
CA TRP A 24 10.13 13.17 -9.68
C TRP A 24 9.40 13.21 -11.03
N TYR A 25 9.99 12.63 -12.05
CA TYR A 25 9.36 12.32 -13.32
C TYR A 25 9.93 11.00 -13.85
N ASP A 26 9.20 10.36 -14.75
CA ASP A 26 9.62 9.08 -15.30
C ASP A 26 11.01 9.18 -15.95
N GLY A 27 11.91 8.28 -15.58
CA GLY A 27 13.31 8.28 -15.98
C GLY A 27 14.26 9.15 -15.14
N ALA A 28 13.77 9.85 -14.12
CA ALA A 28 14.64 10.56 -13.18
C ALA A 28 15.32 9.56 -12.22
N PRO A 29 16.67 9.57 -12.10
CA PRO A 29 17.41 8.59 -11.30
C PRO A 29 17.37 8.88 -9.79
N PHE A 30 16.80 10.00 -9.36
CA PHE A 30 16.88 10.53 -7.99
C PHE A 30 15.53 10.60 -7.27
N GLY A 31 14.48 10.03 -7.83
CA GLY A 31 13.20 9.89 -7.15
C GLY A 31 13.34 9.08 -5.86
N LYS A 32 12.61 9.48 -4.84
CA LYS A 32 12.53 8.76 -3.58
C LYS A 32 11.08 8.54 -3.19
N GLY A 33 10.73 7.32 -2.83
CA GLY A 33 9.42 7.01 -2.26
C GLY A 33 9.18 7.82 -1.00
N ARG A 34 8.00 8.42 -0.90
CA ARG A 34 7.56 9.15 0.28
C ARG A 34 6.41 8.42 0.95
N PRO A 35 6.15 8.65 2.25
CA PRO A 35 5.03 8.02 2.93
C PRO A 35 3.69 8.43 2.33
N TRP A 36 2.77 7.47 2.28
CA TRP A 36 1.42 7.64 1.75
C TRP A 36 0.41 7.66 2.90
N PRO A 37 -0.34 8.72 3.13
CA PRO A 37 -1.42 8.75 4.11
C PRO A 37 -2.43 7.61 3.95
N LEU A 38 -2.77 7.27 2.71
CA LEU A 38 -3.61 6.13 2.36
C LEU A 38 -3.23 4.85 3.12
N LEU A 39 -1.94 4.51 3.17
CA LEU A 39 -1.46 3.28 3.81
C LEU A 39 -1.63 3.31 5.33
N SER A 40 -1.71 4.49 5.94
CA SER A 40 -2.09 4.60 7.35
C SER A 40 -3.55 4.20 7.56
N GLY A 41 -4.43 4.51 6.62
CA GLY A 41 -5.81 4.05 6.63
C GLY A 41 -5.91 2.53 6.50
N GLU A 42 -5.24 1.94 5.53
CA GLU A 42 -5.20 0.48 5.34
C GLU A 42 -4.64 -0.23 6.58
N ARG A 43 -3.57 0.32 7.18
CA ARG A 43 -3.04 -0.22 8.43
C ARG A 43 -4.03 -0.11 9.58
N GLY A 44 -4.79 0.98 9.67
CA GLY A 44 -5.85 1.15 10.66
C GLY A 44 -6.93 0.06 10.53
N HIS A 45 -7.35 -0.29 9.32
CA HIS A 45 -8.27 -1.40 9.08
C HIS A 45 -7.69 -2.74 9.51
N TYR A 46 -6.40 -2.98 9.23
CA TYR A 46 -5.73 -4.20 9.69
C TYR A 46 -5.72 -4.30 11.22
N GLU A 47 -5.36 -3.22 11.93
CA GLU A 47 -5.36 -3.21 13.40
C GLU A 47 -6.75 -3.48 13.97
N LEU A 48 -7.78 -2.86 13.40
CA LEU A 48 -9.16 -3.11 13.82
C LEU A 48 -9.58 -4.56 13.57
N ALA A 49 -9.22 -5.13 12.43
CA ALA A 49 -9.48 -6.53 12.11
C ALA A 49 -8.75 -7.49 13.07
N ALA A 50 -7.57 -7.10 13.56
CA ALA A 50 -6.77 -7.86 14.52
C ALA A 50 -7.23 -7.65 15.98
N GLY A 51 -8.29 -6.87 16.22
CA GLY A 51 -8.78 -6.56 17.57
C GLY A 51 -8.01 -5.44 18.30
N GLY A 52 -7.17 -4.70 17.57
CA GLY A 52 -6.41 -3.56 18.07
C GLY A 52 -7.15 -2.23 17.96
N ASP A 53 -6.49 -1.13 18.36
CA ASP A 53 -7.05 0.23 18.29
C ASP A 53 -6.60 0.96 17.00
N ALA A 54 -7.55 1.19 16.11
CA ALA A 54 -7.33 1.92 14.87
C ALA A 54 -7.33 3.45 15.01
N ARG A 55 -7.70 3.99 16.18
CA ARG A 55 -7.82 5.47 16.39
C ARG A 55 -6.50 6.20 16.20
N THR A 56 -5.37 5.55 16.46
CA THR A 56 -4.04 6.14 16.24
C THR A 56 -3.83 6.45 14.76
N TYR A 57 -4.25 5.56 13.88
CA TYR A 57 -4.15 5.74 12.43
C TYR A 57 -5.15 6.75 11.89
N LEU A 58 -6.36 6.77 12.45
CA LEU A 58 -7.36 7.77 12.12
C LEU A 58 -6.85 9.18 12.44
N ARG A 59 -6.31 9.39 13.65
CA ARG A 59 -5.71 10.67 14.05
C ARG A 59 -4.51 11.05 13.18
N ALA A 60 -3.69 10.08 12.77
CA ALA A 60 -2.59 10.34 11.86
C ALA A 60 -3.10 10.89 10.52
N LEU A 61 -4.13 10.29 9.92
CA LEU A 61 -4.76 10.80 8.70
C LEU A 61 -5.28 12.22 8.88
N GLU A 62 -5.97 12.51 9.98
CA GLU A 62 -6.51 13.84 10.28
C GLU A 62 -5.39 14.90 10.38
N GLN A 63 -4.27 14.54 10.99
CA GLN A 63 -3.12 15.44 11.11
C GLN A 63 -2.36 15.62 9.79
N LEU A 64 -2.23 14.55 8.98
CA LEU A 64 -1.59 14.59 7.67
C LEU A 64 -2.43 15.36 6.63
N ALA A 65 -3.74 15.49 6.84
CA ALA A 65 -4.61 16.35 6.01
C ALA A 65 -4.34 17.85 6.22
N GLY A 66 -3.63 18.20 7.29
CA GLY A 66 -3.25 19.57 7.60
C GLY A 66 -4.43 20.54 7.76
N PRO A 67 -4.17 21.85 7.78
CA PRO A 67 -5.22 22.86 8.04
C PRO A 67 -6.27 22.93 6.93
N ARG A 68 -5.95 22.51 5.72
CA ARG A 68 -6.89 22.47 4.58
C ARG A 68 -7.81 21.25 4.60
N ARG A 69 -7.55 20.30 5.50
CA ARG A 69 -8.28 19.02 5.61
C ARG A 69 -8.32 18.23 4.28
N LEU A 70 -7.25 18.32 3.52
CA LEU A 70 -7.08 17.61 2.24
C LEU A 70 -5.93 16.62 2.38
N LEU A 71 -6.21 15.35 2.13
CA LEU A 71 -5.21 14.29 2.17
C LEU A 71 -4.42 14.27 0.86
N PRO A 72 -3.09 14.42 0.93
CA PRO A 72 -2.24 14.29 -0.25
C PRO A 72 -1.98 12.82 -0.57
N GLU A 73 -1.45 12.57 -1.75
CA GLU A 73 -0.90 11.27 -2.13
C GLU A 73 0.32 10.92 -1.28
N GLN A 74 1.25 11.87 -1.16
CA GLN A 74 2.50 11.68 -0.42
C GLN A 74 2.78 12.87 0.50
N VAL A 75 3.47 12.58 1.60
CA VAL A 75 3.90 13.58 2.57
C VAL A 75 5.42 13.63 2.68
N TRP A 76 5.94 14.82 2.95
CA TRP A 76 7.36 15.04 3.15
C TRP A 76 7.81 14.45 4.48
N ASP A 77 8.81 13.60 4.47
CA ASP A 77 9.32 12.84 5.62
C ASP A 77 10.74 13.23 6.06
N MET A 78 11.24 14.32 5.52
CA MET A 78 12.55 14.89 5.84
C MET A 78 12.37 16.18 6.64
N PRO A 79 13.44 16.73 7.25
CA PRO A 79 13.42 18.08 7.81
C PRO A 79 12.92 19.10 6.79
N ASP A 80 12.40 20.21 7.30
CA ASP A 80 11.92 21.32 6.49
C ASP A 80 13.02 21.77 5.52
N LEU A 81 12.66 21.91 4.25
CA LEU A 81 13.59 22.31 3.21
C LEU A 81 13.52 23.82 2.99
N ALA A 82 14.62 24.52 3.31
CA ALA A 82 14.68 25.97 3.23
C ALA A 82 14.29 26.52 1.86
N ASN A 83 13.56 27.63 1.84
CA ASN A 83 13.05 28.31 0.63
C ASN A 83 12.12 27.47 -0.24
N THR A 84 11.49 26.46 0.33
CA THR A 84 10.49 25.63 -0.34
C THR A 84 9.22 25.50 0.51
N SER A 85 8.18 24.84 -0.02
CA SER A 85 6.97 24.48 0.72
C SER A 85 7.06 23.11 1.42
N PHE A 86 8.20 22.42 1.31
CA PHE A 86 8.38 21.11 1.91
C PHE A 86 8.70 21.23 3.40
N VAL A 87 7.68 20.91 4.21
CA VAL A 87 7.79 20.85 5.67
C VAL A 87 7.46 19.44 6.15
N LEU A 88 8.08 19.00 7.22
CA LEU A 88 7.89 17.64 7.76
C LEU A 88 6.41 17.33 8.02
N GLY A 89 5.90 16.31 7.35
CA GLY A 89 4.48 15.91 7.41
C GLY A 89 3.55 16.70 6.49
N GLY A 90 4.06 17.72 5.81
CA GLY A 90 3.32 18.47 4.79
C GLY A 90 3.24 17.70 3.46
N PRO A 91 2.37 18.15 2.55
CA PRO A 91 2.24 17.55 1.23
C PRO A 91 3.52 17.72 0.42
N THR A 92 3.80 16.76 -0.45
CA THR A 92 4.80 16.88 -1.51
C THR A 92 4.21 17.54 -2.76
N GLY A 93 4.92 17.51 -3.89
CA GLY A 93 4.37 17.92 -5.20
C GLY A 93 3.44 16.89 -5.85
N SER A 94 3.12 15.80 -5.14
CA SER A 94 2.19 14.77 -5.60
C SER A 94 0.73 15.24 -5.58
N ALA A 95 -0.19 14.38 -6.05
CA ALA A 95 -1.62 14.74 -6.11
C ALA A 95 -2.17 15.17 -4.74
N MET A 96 -2.87 16.32 -4.72
CA MET A 96 -3.56 16.83 -3.54
C MET A 96 -4.81 17.61 -3.98
N PRO A 97 -6.02 17.20 -3.57
CA PRO A 97 -6.32 16.00 -2.78
C PRO A 97 -6.16 14.71 -3.59
N LEU A 98 -5.84 13.61 -2.89
CA LEU A 98 -5.97 12.28 -3.47
C LEU A 98 -7.32 11.67 -3.07
N ALA A 99 -8.20 11.44 -4.05
CA ALA A 99 -9.54 10.89 -3.79
C ALA A 99 -9.49 9.52 -3.09
N TRP A 100 -8.53 8.69 -3.45
CA TRP A 100 -8.34 7.38 -2.81
C TRP A 100 -8.01 7.51 -1.31
N ALA A 101 -7.12 8.43 -0.92
CA ALA A 101 -6.81 8.64 0.49
C ALA A 101 -8.03 9.13 1.29
N HIS A 102 -8.86 9.99 0.68
CA HIS A 102 -10.12 10.43 1.29
C HIS A 102 -11.15 9.29 1.42
N ALA A 103 -11.27 8.45 0.40
CA ALA A 103 -12.15 7.28 0.46
C ALA A 103 -11.72 6.33 1.59
N GLU A 104 -10.42 6.08 1.72
CA GLU A 104 -9.87 5.24 2.78
C GLU A 104 -10.09 5.84 4.17
N TYR A 105 -9.93 7.16 4.31
CA TYR A 105 -10.27 7.86 5.55
C TYR A 105 -11.74 7.68 5.94
N ILE A 106 -12.68 7.88 5.01
CA ILE A 106 -14.11 7.72 5.26
C ILE A 106 -14.43 6.29 5.68
N LYS A 107 -13.86 5.30 5.01
CA LYS A 107 -14.00 3.87 5.35
C LYS A 107 -13.49 3.60 6.77
N LEU A 108 -12.32 4.15 7.13
CA LEU A 108 -11.75 3.95 8.45
C LEU A 108 -12.58 4.62 9.55
N VAL A 109 -13.08 5.86 9.34
CA VAL A 109 -14.01 6.52 10.26
C VAL A 109 -15.22 5.63 10.53
N ARG A 110 -15.84 5.10 9.45
CA ARG A 110 -16.99 4.22 9.56
C ARG A 110 -16.62 2.93 10.30
N SER A 111 -15.50 2.32 9.96
CA SER A 111 -15.05 1.07 10.59
C SER A 111 -14.79 1.23 12.10
N VAL A 112 -14.15 2.34 12.50
CA VAL A 112 -13.92 2.67 13.91
C VAL A 112 -15.24 2.91 14.64
N SER A 113 -16.19 3.61 14.02
CA SER A 113 -17.53 3.85 14.58
C SER A 113 -18.32 2.55 14.78
N ASP A 114 -18.25 1.65 13.81
CA ASP A 114 -18.97 0.37 13.84
C ASP A 114 -18.25 -0.70 14.71
N GLY A 115 -17.01 -0.43 15.12
CA GLY A 115 -16.17 -1.39 15.86
C GLY A 115 -15.75 -2.61 15.04
N ARG A 116 -15.88 -2.55 13.72
CA ARG A 116 -15.50 -3.61 12.78
C ARG A 116 -15.15 -3.02 11.42
N VAL A 117 -14.36 -3.75 10.64
CA VAL A 117 -14.02 -3.33 9.28
C VAL A 117 -15.29 -3.27 8.42
N PHE A 118 -15.63 -2.07 7.97
CA PHE A 118 -16.88 -1.74 7.27
C PHE A 118 -17.06 -2.53 5.97
N ASP A 119 -16.02 -2.63 5.17
CA ASP A 119 -16.03 -3.28 3.86
C ASP A 119 -15.44 -4.69 3.87
N ARG A 120 -15.41 -5.34 5.05
CA ARG A 120 -14.97 -6.73 5.16
C ARG A 120 -15.88 -7.66 4.35
N LEU A 121 -15.27 -8.43 3.47
CA LEU A 121 -15.96 -9.50 2.75
C LEU A 121 -16.06 -10.73 3.66
N ASP A 122 -17.22 -10.95 4.26
CA ASP A 122 -17.41 -12.01 5.24
C ASP A 122 -17.09 -13.41 4.68
N VAL A 123 -17.49 -13.69 3.46
CA VAL A 123 -17.17 -14.97 2.78
C VAL A 123 -15.66 -15.23 2.67
N VAL A 124 -14.87 -14.16 2.49
CA VAL A 124 -13.39 -14.25 2.46
C VAL A 124 -12.84 -14.41 3.87
N ALA A 125 -13.31 -13.61 4.81
CA ALA A 125 -12.87 -13.65 6.19
C ALA A 125 -13.16 -15.02 6.84
N GLU A 126 -14.35 -15.55 6.67
CA GLU A 126 -14.75 -16.88 7.17
C GLU A 126 -13.88 -18.00 6.60
N ARG A 127 -13.58 -17.92 5.30
CA ARG A 127 -12.68 -18.90 4.65
C ARG A 127 -11.30 -18.98 5.31
N TYR A 128 -10.75 -17.83 5.72
CA TYR A 128 -9.41 -17.76 6.32
C TYR A 128 -9.43 -17.94 7.84
N GLN A 129 -10.53 -17.62 8.51
CA GLN A 129 -10.69 -17.81 9.95
C GLN A 129 -11.00 -19.27 10.32
N ALA A 130 -11.70 -20.00 9.46
CA ALA A 130 -12.04 -21.40 9.69
C ALA A 130 -10.81 -22.32 9.74
N GLN A 131 -9.68 -21.89 9.19
CA GLN A 131 -8.42 -22.65 9.20
C GLN A 131 -7.22 -21.72 9.52
N PRO A 132 -7.08 -21.22 10.75
CA PRO A 132 -5.97 -20.38 11.13
C PRO A 132 -4.66 -21.15 10.96
N GLY A 133 -3.73 -20.61 10.18
CA GLY A 133 -2.39 -21.16 9.97
C GLY A 133 -2.23 -22.09 8.76
N GLN A 134 -3.29 -22.43 8.06
CA GLN A 134 -3.15 -23.08 6.76
C GLN A 134 -3.60 -22.10 5.67
N PRO A 135 -2.68 -21.54 4.86
CA PRO A 135 -3.11 -20.87 3.64
C PRO A 135 -3.91 -21.90 2.83
N PRO A 136 -5.09 -21.53 2.31
CA PRO A 136 -5.84 -22.44 1.47
C PRO A 136 -4.92 -22.87 0.34
N ARG A 137 -4.56 -24.13 0.32
CA ARG A 137 -3.93 -24.73 -0.86
C ARG A 137 -4.99 -24.68 -1.95
N ALA A 138 -5.03 -23.57 -2.67
CA ALA A 138 -5.66 -23.59 -3.96
C ALA A 138 -4.97 -24.75 -4.71
N ARG A 139 -5.72 -25.83 -4.99
CA ARG A 139 -5.27 -26.83 -5.94
C ARG A 139 -5.07 -26.08 -7.24
N ARG A 140 -3.87 -25.61 -7.45
CA ARG A 140 -3.50 -25.03 -8.73
C ARG A 140 -3.27 -26.22 -9.66
N ASP A 141 -4.23 -26.48 -10.50
CA ASP A 141 -4.07 -27.45 -11.58
C ASP A 141 -3.10 -26.93 -12.64
N ILE A 142 -2.68 -25.67 -12.51
CA ILE A 142 -1.72 -25.01 -13.38
C ILE A 142 -0.49 -24.62 -12.56
N GLU A 143 0.69 -25.02 -13.01
CA GLU A 143 1.98 -24.52 -12.55
C GLU A 143 2.49 -23.49 -13.57
N VAL A 144 3.03 -22.37 -13.10
CA VAL A 144 3.52 -21.29 -13.97
C VAL A 144 5.04 -21.23 -13.89
N TRP A 145 5.69 -21.33 -15.03
CA TRP A 145 7.12 -21.17 -15.21
C TRP A 145 7.45 -19.87 -15.97
N ASN A 146 8.42 -19.13 -15.48
CA ASN A 146 9.07 -18.03 -16.19
C ASN A 146 10.51 -17.88 -15.68
N PHE A 147 11.32 -17.01 -16.32
CA PHE A 147 12.73 -16.82 -15.94
C PHE A 147 12.91 -16.26 -14.49
N ALA A 148 11.98 -15.47 -14.01
CA ALA A 148 12.03 -14.94 -12.65
C ALA A 148 11.58 -15.97 -11.59
N ARG A 149 10.84 -17.00 -12.03
CA ARG A 149 10.34 -18.09 -11.19
C ARG A 149 10.47 -19.42 -11.91
N PRO A 150 11.67 -19.99 -11.97
CA PRO A 150 11.87 -21.31 -12.54
C PRO A 150 11.24 -22.39 -11.64
N VAL A 151 10.48 -23.29 -12.23
CA VAL A 151 9.89 -24.45 -11.56
C VAL A 151 10.66 -25.67 -12.01
N PRO A 152 11.40 -26.38 -11.14
CA PRO A 152 12.24 -27.49 -11.53
C PRO A 152 11.46 -28.77 -11.85
N THR A 153 10.27 -28.92 -11.28
CA THR A 153 9.42 -30.11 -11.46
C THR A 153 7.95 -29.73 -11.47
N VAL A 154 7.16 -30.43 -12.25
CA VAL A 154 5.71 -30.30 -12.31
C VAL A 154 5.10 -31.64 -11.94
N ALA A 155 4.16 -31.64 -10.99
CA ALA A 155 3.48 -32.86 -10.58
C ALA A 155 2.64 -33.45 -11.74
N ALA A 156 2.57 -34.75 -11.81
CA ALA A 156 1.71 -35.43 -12.79
C ALA A 156 0.24 -34.96 -12.67
N GLY A 157 -0.40 -34.75 -13.79
CA GLY A 157 -1.79 -34.28 -13.88
C GLY A 157 -1.96 -32.75 -13.78
N LYS A 158 -0.87 -31.98 -13.65
CA LYS A 158 -0.93 -30.51 -13.73
C LYS A 158 -0.60 -29.99 -15.12
N THR A 159 -1.15 -28.84 -15.46
CA THR A 159 -0.82 -28.07 -16.64
C THR A 159 0.36 -27.15 -16.34
N LEU A 160 1.43 -27.22 -17.14
CA LEU A 160 2.52 -26.25 -17.08
C LEU A 160 2.22 -25.08 -18.04
N ARG A 161 2.12 -23.86 -17.50
CA ARG A 161 2.09 -22.63 -18.29
C ARG A 161 3.47 -22.01 -18.33
N ILE A 162 4.07 -21.92 -19.52
CA ILE A 162 5.35 -21.25 -19.73
C ILE A 162 5.08 -19.84 -20.23
N ILE A 163 5.66 -18.83 -19.57
CA ILE A 163 5.55 -17.43 -19.94
C ILE A 163 6.94 -16.93 -20.33
N LEU A 164 7.09 -16.57 -21.59
CA LEU A 164 8.32 -16.03 -22.18
C LEU A 164 8.05 -14.65 -22.79
N PRO A 165 9.08 -13.77 -22.84
CA PRO A 165 8.93 -12.43 -23.41
C PRO A 165 8.76 -12.42 -24.94
N SER A 166 9.08 -13.55 -25.61
CA SER A 166 9.01 -13.70 -27.08
C SER A 166 8.29 -14.99 -27.44
N PRO A 167 7.69 -15.09 -28.63
CA PRO A 167 7.17 -16.34 -29.16
C PRO A 167 8.24 -17.45 -29.18
N PHE A 168 7.86 -18.66 -28.85
CA PHE A 168 8.76 -19.81 -28.81
C PHE A 168 8.07 -21.08 -29.36
N SER A 169 8.86 -22.04 -29.78
CA SER A 169 8.40 -23.38 -30.08
C SER A 169 9.03 -24.38 -29.10
N LEU A 170 8.25 -25.33 -28.69
CA LEU A 170 8.72 -26.43 -27.83
C LEU A 170 8.95 -27.65 -28.75
N HIS A 171 10.17 -28.19 -28.73
CA HIS A 171 10.53 -29.36 -29.50
C HIS A 171 10.82 -30.56 -28.61
#